data_649d83a9d34b5fec17a2d50d1c3fe476
#
_entry.id   649d83a9d34b5fec17a2d50d1c3fe476
#
_cell.length_a   1.000
_cell.length_b   1.000
_cell.length_c   1.000
_cell.angle_alpha   90.00
_cell.angle_beta   90.00
_cell.angle_gamma   90.00
#
_symmetry.space_group_name_H-M   'P 1'
#
loop_
_entity.id
_entity.type
_entity.pdbx_description
1 polymer ?
#
loop_
_entity_poly.entity_id
_entity_poly.type
_entity_poly.pdbx_seq_one_letter_code
_entity_poly.pdbx_strand_id
1 'polypeptide(L)' 'MAEARFTEDSTIREVVERSADGRRLLFEHGYDLGNGFVDVLSQYQSLREAARGGRLRDVPALLRALNRS' A
#
# COMPACT_ATOMS: atom_id res chain seq x y z
N MET A 1 3.59 12.49 19.08
CA MET A 1 3.91 11.12 19.14
C MET A 1 3.98 10.52 17.76
N ALA A 2 5.11 10.07 17.42
CA ALA A 2 5.34 9.65 16.07
C ALA A 2 5.19 8.15 15.94
N GLU A 3 3.97 7.70 15.90
CA GLU A 3 3.74 6.31 15.61
C GLU A 3 3.62 6.12 14.12
N ALA A 4 4.17 5.04 13.63
CA ALA A 4 4.00 4.70 12.24
C ALA A 4 2.53 4.35 12.04
N ARG A 5 1.89 5.05 11.12
CA ARG A 5 0.50 4.79 10.81
C ARG A 5 0.34 3.52 10.00
N PHE A 6 1.34 3.21 9.22
CA PHE A 6 1.31 2.07 8.33
C PHE A 6 2.51 1.19 8.58
N THR A 7 2.29 -0.10 8.49
CA THR A 7 3.34 -1.10 8.64
C THR A 7 3.19 -2.12 7.52
N GLU A 8 4.08 -3.10 7.51
CA GLU A 8 3.97 -4.18 6.53
C GLU A 8 2.66 -4.95 6.67
N ASP A 9 2.09 -4.92 7.85
CA ASP A 9 0.84 -5.63 8.09
C ASP A 9 -0.39 -4.83 7.72
N SER A 10 -0.22 -3.57 7.38
CA SER A 10 -1.32 -2.76 6.90
C SER A 10 -1.82 -3.32 5.57
N THR A 11 -3.13 -3.28 5.39
CA THR A 11 -3.70 -3.80 4.14
C THR A 11 -3.68 -2.73 3.06
N ILE A 12 -3.78 -3.18 1.83
CA ILE A 12 -3.90 -2.26 0.69
C ILE A 12 -5.09 -1.33 0.90
N ARG A 13 -6.20 -1.90 1.38
CA ARG A 13 -7.40 -1.11 1.61
C ARG A 13 -7.16 -0.01 2.63
N GLU A 14 -6.46 -0.33 3.71
CA GLU A 14 -6.17 0.67 4.72
C GLU A 14 -5.34 1.81 4.15
N VAL A 15 -4.38 1.49 3.31
CA VAL A 15 -3.55 2.51 2.71
C VAL A 15 -4.39 3.44 1.84
N VAL A 16 -5.26 2.87 1.04
CA VAL A 16 -6.09 3.66 0.15
C VAL A 16 -7.07 4.52 0.93
N GLU A 17 -7.63 3.98 1.99
CA GLU A 17 -8.65 4.70 2.74
C GLU A 17 -8.08 5.76 3.66
N ARG A 18 -6.90 5.49 4.21
CA ARG A 18 -6.36 6.38 5.23
C ARG A 18 -5.36 7.40 4.70
N SER A 19 -4.78 7.14 3.55
CA SER A 19 -3.77 8.05 2.99
C SER A 19 -4.31 8.69 1.73
N ALA A 20 -4.27 10.02 1.70
CA ALA A 20 -4.72 10.74 0.52
C ALA A 20 -3.86 10.39 -0.70
N ASP A 21 -2.58 10.13 -0.46
CA ASP A 21 -1.66 9.79 -1.54
C ASP A 21 -1.46 8.29 -1.70
N GLY A 22 -2.22 7.50 -0.93
CA GLY A 22 -1.99 6.07 -0.90
C GLY A 22 -2.06 5.40 -2.27
N ARG A 23 -3.06 5.76 -3.05
CA ARG A 23 -3.21 5.18 -4.38
C ARG A 23 -2.01 5.49 -5.26
N ARG A 24 -1.60 6.74 -5.25
CA ARG A 24 -0.48 7.15 -6.08
C ARG A 24 0.80 6.45 -5.64
N LEU A 25 1.02 6.40 -4.34
CA LEU A 25 2.22 5.76 -3.82
C LEU A 25 2.25 4.27 -4.13
N LEU A 26 1.12 3.62 -4.00
CA LEU A 26 1.03 2.21 -4.35
C LEU A 26 1.35 2.01 -5.82
N PHE A 27 0.78 2.85 -6.66
CA PHE A 27 1.03 2.75 -8.09
C PHE A 27 2.51 2.95 -8.41
N GLU A 28 3.14 3.92 -7.76
CA GLU A 28 4.56 4.17 -7.98
C GLU A 28 5.42 3.00 -7.57
N HIS A 29 4.93 2.20 -6.67
CA HIS A 29 5.65 1.01 -6.21
C HIS A 29 5.18 -0.27 -6.89
N GLY A 30 4.43 -0.13 -7.97
CA GLY A 30 4.09 -1.26 -8.82
C GLY A 30 2.71 -1.83 -8.62
N TYR A 31 1.96 -1.37 -7.65
CA TYR A 31 0.63 -1.90 -7.40
C TYR A 31 -0.40 -1.08 -8.16
N ASP A 32 -0.94 -1.66 -9.20
CA ASP A 32 -1.83 -0.96 -10.10
C ASP A 32 -3.28 -1.07 -9.64
N LEU A 33 -3.77 0.01 -9.05
CA LEU A 33 -5.17 0.12 -8.68
C LEU A 33 -6.00 0.79 -9.76
N GLY A 34 -5.34 1.30 -10.77
CA GLY A 34 -5.98 2.20 -11.72
C GLY A 34 -6.72 1.52 -12.83
N ASN A 35 -6.66 0.24 -12.90
CA ASN A 35 -7.23 -0.45 -14.02
C ASN A 35 -8.68 -0.77 -13.88
N GLY A 36 -9.32 0.02 -13.09
CA GLY A 36 -10.73 -0.05 -12.98
C GLY A 36 -11.21 -1.17 -12.10
N PHE A 37 -10.60 -2.27 -12.15
CA PHE A 37 -11.09 -3.34 -11.34
C PHE A 37 -10.00 -3.88 -10.45
N VAL A 38 -10.21 -3.75 -9.19
CA VAL A 38 -9.34 -4.36 -8.21
C VAL A 38 -10.17 -5.39 -7.49
N ASP A 39 -9.71 -6.60 -7.52
CA ASP A 39 -10.36 -7.67 -6.81
C ASP A 39 -10.49 -7.26 -5.34
N VAL A 40 -11.71 -7.28 -4.84
CA VAL A 40 -11.97 -6.89 -3.48
C VAL A 40 -11.10 -7.68 -2.51
N LEU A 41 -10.93 -8.95 -2.78
CA LEU A 41 -10.10 -9.78 -1.91
C LEU A 41 -8.65 -9.35 -1.91
N SER A 42 -8.17 -8.86 -3.04
CA SER A 42 -6.78 -8.40 -3.11
C SER A 42 -6.53 -7.20 -2.22
N GLN A 43 -7.55 -6.39 -2.01
CA GLN A 43 -7.39 -5.22 -1.16
C GLN A 43 -7.20 -5.56 0.31
N TYR A 44 -7.55 -6.76 0.69
CA TYR A 44 -7.37 -7.19 2.07
C TYR A 44 -6.01 -7.81 2.32
N GLN A 45 -5.19 -7.92 1.29
CA GLN A 45 -3.81 -8.37 1.48
C GLN A 45 -3.03 -7.30 2.22
N SER A 46 -2.10 -7.74 3.04
CA SER A 46 -1.16 -6.82 3.65
C SER A 46 -0.13 -6.37 2.62
N LEU A 47 0.57 -5.29 2.95
CA LEU A 47 1.65 -4.84 2.09
C LEU A 47 2.72 -5.93 1.94
N ARG A 48 2.97 -6.65 3.02
CA ARG A 48 3.92 -7.75 2.98
C ARG A 48 3.51 -8.82 1.99
N GLU A 49 2.24 -9.17 2.02
CA GLU A 49 1.74 -10.21 1.12
C GLU A 49 1.77 -9.75 -0.33
N ALA A 50 1.44 -8.50 -0.57
CA ALA A 50 1.50 -7.97 -1.92
C ALA A 50 2.93 -7.97 -2.44
N ALA A 51 3.88 -7.66 -1.57
CA ALA A 51 5.29 -7.68 -1.96
C ALA A 51 5.75 -9.10 -2.27
N ARG A 52 5.31 -10.05 -1.49
CA ARG A 52 5.68 -11.44 -1.72
C ARG A 52 5.15 -11.94 -3.06
N GLY A 53 3.99 -11.45 -3.44
CA GLY A 53 3.40 -11.83 -4.72
C GLY A 53 3.96 -11.08 -5.90
N GLY A 54 4.95 -10.21 -5.66
CA GLY A 54 5.56 -9.46 -6.75
C GLY A 54 4.78 -8.23 -7.18
N ARG A 55 3.76 -7.86 -6.43
CA ARG A 55 2.93 -6.71 -6.80
C ARG A 55 3.44 -5.39 -6.26
N LEU A 56 4.25 -5.43 -5.21
CA LEU A 56 4.82 -4.23 -4.63
C LEU A 56 6.33 -4.32 -4.61
N ARG A 57 6.97 -3.19 -4.81
CA ARG A 57 8.41 -3.08 -4.76
C ARG A 57 8.81 -2.14 -3.65
N ASP A 58 9.92 -2.44 -3.01
CA ASP A 58 10.55 -1.53 -2.03
C ASP A 58 9.56 -1.07 -0.97
N VAL A 59 8.98 -2.04 -0.29
CA VAL A 59 8.02 -1.76 0.77
C VAL A 59 8.57 -0.79 1.82
N PRO A 60 9.83 -0.92 2.27
CA PRO A 60 10.33 0.05 3.24
C PRO A 60 10.25 1.50 2.77
N ALA A 61 10.57 1.75 1.50
CA ALA A 61 10.45 3.11 0.97
C ALA A 61 9.01 3.54 0.89
N LEU A 62 8.13 2.63 0.51
CA LEU A 62 6.71 2.91 0.45
C LEU A 62 6.19 3.29 1.83
N LEU A 63 6.57 2.55 2.84
CA LEU A 63 6.14 2.84 4.21
C LEU A 63 6.64 4.20 4.68
N ARG A 64 7.87 4.53 4.35
CA ARG A 64 8.39 5.85 4.71
C ARG A 64 7.58 6.95 4.05
N ALA A 65 7.24 6.77 2.79
CA ALA A 65 6.46 7.77 2.08
C ALA A 65 5.04 7.88 2.66
N LEU A 66 4.43 6.76 2.96
CA LEU A 66 3.09 6.76 3.54
C LEU A 66 3.06 7.43 4.91
N ASN A 67 4.06 7.15 5.72
CA ASN A 67 4.08 7.68 7.08
C ASN A 67 4.54 9.12 7.13
N ARG A 68 5.09 9.61 6.04
CA ARG A 68 5.53 10.98 5.96
C ARG A 68 4.42 11.92 5.50
N SER A 69 3.51 11.43 4.70
CA SER A 69 2.48 12.30 4.10
C SER A 69 1.30 12.53 5.02
#